data_9dfd5c282f2f3fdbb7415f79bcc26b7f
#
_entry.id   9dfd5c282f2f3fdbb7415f79bcc26b7f
#
_cell.length_a   1.000
_cell.length_b   1.000
_cell.length_c   1.000
_cell.angle_alpha   90.00
_cell.angle_beta   90.00
_cell.angle_gamma   90.00
#
_symmetry.space_group_name_H-M   'P 1'
#
loop_
_entity.id
_entity.type
_entity.pdbx_description
1 polymer ?
#
loop_
_entity_poly.entity_id
_entity_poly.type
_entity_poly.pdbx_seq_one_letter_code
_entity_poly.pdbx_strand_id
1 'polypeptide(L)'
;MVEVGSTDFRQHRASRMRRILLRAVLCGAVLAAPLASLAQQQLKVWRIGFLASDSSSTQVYEGFRQGMRELGYVEGKNFIIQWRFADGKYERLPSLAAELLRLNVDVIVAGTTLSVQAAHQATATI
;
A
#
# COMPACT_ATOMS: atom_id res chain seq x y z
N MET A 1 30.80 -12.53 72.50
CA MET A 1 30.29 -11.21 72.15
C MET A 1 30.06 -11.25 70.63
N VAL A 2 28.87 -11.45 70.24
CA VAL A 2 28.54 -11.80 68.81
C VAL A 2 27.77 -10.62 68.22
N GLU A 3 28.36 -9.96 67.24
CA GLU A 3 27.65 -9.04 66.36
C GLU A 3 27.74 -9.59 64.93
N VAL A 4 26.85 -10.49 64.67
CA VAL A 4 26.61 -11.00 63.29
C VAL A 4 25.14 -10.89 63.02
N GLY A 5 24.74 -10.04 62.12
CA GLY A 5 23.37 -10.20 61.60
C GLY A 5 22.62 -9.01 61.04
N SER A 6 23.26 -7.85 60.75
CA SER A 6 22.44 -6.73 60.18
C SER A 6 22.77 -6.32 58.75
N THR A 7 23.83 -6.81 58.16
CA THR A 7 24.26 -6.41 56.81
C THR A 7 23.71 -7.30 55.69
N ASP A 8 23.37 -8.53 56.01
CA ASP A 8 22.93 -9.48 54.98
C ASP A 8 21.45 -9.29 54.51
N PHE A 9 20.62 -8.79 55.40
CA PHE A 9 19.19 -8.61 55.10
C PHE A 9 18.90 -7.44 54.11
N ARG A 10 19.81 -6.44 54.07
CA ARG A 10 19.66 -5.31 53.14
C ARG A 10 20.11 -5.64 51.73
N GLN A 11 21.10 -6.49 51.56
CA GLN A 11 21.59 -6.84 50.23
C GLN A 11 20.62 -7.77 49.48
N HIS A 12 19.91 -8.66 50.14
CA HIS A 12 18.91 -9.53 49.52
C HIS A 12 17.67 -8.77 49.06
N ARG A 13 17.29 -7.68 49.74
CA ARG A 13 16.18 -6.83 49.27
C ARG A 13 16.51 -6.04 47.99
N ALA A 14 17.72 -5.51 47.91
CA ALA A 14 18.19 -4.75 46.76
C ALA A 14 18.29 -5.62 45.48
N SER A 15 18.73 -6.87 45.61
CA SER A 15 18.84 -7.80 44.48
C SER A 15 17.49 -8.26 43.96
N ARG A 16 16.50 -8.44 44.82
CA ARG A 16 15.12 -8.79 44.44
C ARG A 16 14.41 -7.64 43.74
N MET A 17 14.58 -6.40 44.23
CA MET A 17 14.01 -5.21 43.57
C MET A 17 14.63 -4.95 42.20
N ARG A 18 15.93 -5.13 42.02
CA ARG A 18 16.59 -5.01 40.71
C ARG A 18 16.07 -6.03 39.68
N ARG A 19 15.80 -7.25 40.10
CA ARG A 19 15.26 -8.30 39.23
C ARG A 19 13.81 -8.02 38.84
N ILE A 20 13.00 -7.43 39.71
CA ILE A 20 11.62 -7.05 39.44
C ILE A 20 11.57 -5.85 38.50
N LEU A 21 12.43 -4.84 38.70
CA LEU A 21 12.53 -3.67 37.81
C LEU A 21 13.06 -4.05 36.42
N LEU A 22 14.05 -4.93 36.31
CA LEU A 22 14.54 -5.45 35.03
C LEU A 22 13.49 -6.25 34.27
N ARG A 23 12.63 -7.02 34.96
CA ARG A 23 11.53 -7.75 34.35
C ARG A 23 10.40 -6.83 33.90
N ALA A 24 10.10 -5.76 34.63
CA ALA A 24 9.10 -4.76 34.25
C ALA A 24 9.53 -3.95 33.02
N VAL A 25 10.81 -3.61 32.88
CA VAL A 25 11.35 -2.91 31.69
C VAL A 25 11.36 -3.81 30.45
N LEU A 26 11.66 -5.11 30.60
CA LEU A 26 11.60 -6.07 29.49
C LEU A 26 10.15 -6.35 29.02
N CYS A 27 9.15 -6.36 29.92
CA CYS A 27 7.73 -6.47 29.52
C CYS A 27 7.21 -5.22 28.82
N GLY A 28 7.68 -4.02 29.17
CA GLY A 28 7.29 -2.76 28.53
C GLY A 28 7.81 -2.61 27.10
N ALA A 29 8.97 -3.17 26.79
CA ALA A 29 9.56 -3.12 25.45
C ALA A 29 8.86 -4.03 24.42
N VAL A 30 8.22 -5.11 24.86
CA VAL A 30 7.52 -6.07 23.97
C VAL A 30 6.13 -5.57 23.56
N LEU A 31 5.48 -4.71 24.37
CA LEU A 31 4.13 -4.17 24.07
C LEU A 31 4.15 -2.96 23.11
N ALA A 32 5.30 -2.30 22.91
CA ALA A 32 5.42 -1.16 21.99
C ALA A 32 5.68 -1.57 20.52
N ALA A 33 6.14 -2.79 20.27
CA ALA A 33 6.48 -3.27 18.92
C ALA A 33 5.29 -3.43 17.95
N PRO A 34 4.06 -3.84 18.35
CA PRO A 34 2.96 -4.04 17.39
C PRO A 34 2.36 -2.73 16.87
N LEU A 35 2.44 -1.62 17.60
CA LEU A 35 1.87 -0.33 17.15
C LEU A 35 2.72 0.36 16.07
N ALA A 36 4.03 0.18 16.08
CA ALA A 36 4.92 0.70 15.05
C ALA A 36 4.74 -0.04 13.71
N SER A 37 4.38 -1.32 13.75
CA SER A 37 4.14 -2.13 12.55
C SER A 37 2.85 -1.75 11.83
N LEU A 38 1.82 -1.28 12.54
CA LEU A 38 0.58 -0.78 11.95
C LEU A 38 0.72 0.62 11.33
N ALA A 39 1.66 1.44 11.84
CA ALA A 39 1.93 2.77 11.29
C ALA A 39 2.75 2.72 9.99
N GLN A 40 3.36 1.59 9.64
CA GLN A 40 4.16 1.39 8.43
C GLN A 40 3.42 0.64 7.31
N GLN A 41 2.12 0.39 7.42
CA GLN A 41 1.33 0.10 6.23
C GLN A 41 1.28 1.39 5.39
N GLN A 42 2.32 1.60 4.60
CA GLN A 42 2.25 2.55 3.51
C GLN A 42 1.03 2.16 2.68
N LEU A 43 0.02 3.02 2.71
CA LEU A 43 -1.16 2.85 1.88
C LEU A 43 -0.65 2.77 0.45
N LYS A 44 -0.68 1.57 -0.14
CA LYS A 44 -0.27 1.36 -1.52
C LYS A 44 -1.10 2.28 -2.40
N VAL A 45 -0.46 3.13 -3.18
CA VAL A 45 -1.12 3.93 -4.21
C VAL A 45 -1.21 3.09 -5.47
N TRP A 46 -2.41 2.65 -5.78
CA TRP A 46 -2.68 1.84 -6.98
C TRP A 46 -2.54 2.68 -8.24
N ARG A 47 -1.87 2.13 -9.24
CA ARG A 47 -1.73 2.74 -10.56
C ARG A 47 -2.67 2.06 -11.53
N ILE A 48 -3.68 2.80 -11.98
CA ILE A 48 -4.68 2.31 -12.93
C ILE A 48 -4.34 2.87 -14.30
N GLY A 49 -4.06 2.00 -15.27
CA GLY A 49 -3.97 2.37 -16.68
C GLY A 49 -5.36 2.33 -17.30
N PHE A 50 -5.82 3.43 -17.90
CA PHE A 50 -7.07 3.46 -18.61
C PHE A 50 -6.80 3.59 -20.12
N LEU A 51 -7.10 2.53 -20.86
CA LEU A 51 -6.88 2.45 -22.30
C LEU A 51 -8.23 2.57 -23.03
N ALA A 52 -8.41 3.64 -23.77
CA ALA A 52 -9.65 3.90 -24.49
C ALA A 52 -9.41 4.26 -25.95
N SER A 53 -10.39 3.92 -26.78
CA SER A 53 -10.37 4.22 -28.22
C SER A 53 -10.61 5.70 -28.50
N ASP A 54 -11.30 6.40 -27.58
CA ASP A 54 -11.77 7.76 -27.78
C ASP A 54 -11.82 8.52 -26.44
N SER A 55 -11.48 9.79 -26.44
CA SER A 55 -11.57 10.70 -25.29
C SER A 55 -12.95 11.35 -25.12
N SER A 56 -13.88 11.19 -26.09
CA SER A 56 -15.18 11.85 -26.08
C SER A 56 -16.15 11.36 -25.00
N SER A 57 -15.92 10.17 -24.45
CA SER A 57 -16.83 9.53 -23.48
C SER A 57 -16.63 10.05 -22.03
N THR A 58 -16.62 11.36 -21.84
CA THR A 58 -16.40 11.99 -20.52
C THR A 58 -17.31 11.43 -19.42
N GLN A 59 -18.57 11.12 -19.74
CA GLN A 59 -19.53 10.55 -18.79
C GLN A 59 -19.08 9.17 -18.25
N VAL A 60 -18.49 8.34 -19.09
CA VAL A 60 -17.98 7.02 -18.69
C VAL A 60 -16.82 7.18 -17.70
N TYR A 61 -15.93 8.13 -17.97
CA TYR A 61 -14.77 8.38 -17.13
C TYR A 61 -15.16 8.99 -15.79
N GLU A 62 -16.11 9.92 -15.78
CA GLU A 62 -16.65 10.46 -14.53
C GLU A 62 -17.43 9.40 -13.74
N GLY A 63 -18.19 8.54 -14.41
CA GLY A 63 -18.86 7.40 -13.77
C GLY A 63 -17.87 6.44 -13.12
N PHE A 64 -16.75 6.15 -13.78
CA PHE A 64 -15.68 5.35 -13.21
C PHE A 64 -15.08 6.01 -11.95
N ARG A 65 -14.74 7.29 -12.03
CA ARG A 65 -14.21 8.05 -10.88
C ARG A 65 -15.20 8.09 -9.72
N GLN A 66 -16.49 8.29 -10.03
CA GLN A 66 -17.53 8.30 -9.00
C GLN A 66 -17.66 6.93 -8.34
N GLY A 67 -17.68 5.85 -9.08
CA GLY A 67 -17.72 4.49 -8.54
C GLY A 67 -16.51 4.20 -7.63
N MET A 68 -15.32 4.64 -8.03
CA MET A 68 -14.13 4.52 -7.20
C MET A 68 -14.27 5.29 -5.88
N ARG A 69 -14.81 6.53 -5.93
CA ARG A 69 -15.07 7.33 -4.70
C ARG A 69 -16.06 6.65 -3.76
N GLU A 70 -17.14 6.08 -4.29
CA GLU A 70 -18.16 5.35 -3.52
C GLU A 70 -17.58 4.12 -2.82
N LEU A 71 -16.54 3.51 -3.38
CA LEU A 71 -15.79 2.41 -2.79
C LEU A 71 -14.67 2.88 -1.83
N GLY A 72 -14.57 4.17 -1.55
CA GLY A 72 -13.57 4.73 -0.63
C GLY A 72 -12.21 5.02 -1.27
N TYR A 73 -12.09 4.91 -2.59
CA TYR A 73 -10.87 5.29 -3.29
C TYR A 73 -10.86 6.78 -3.62
N VAL A 74 -9.75 7.46 -3.37
CA VAL A 74 -9.56 8.88 -3.60
C VAL A 74 -8.36 9.08 -4.53
N GLU A 75 -8.61 9.63 -5.72
CA GLU A 75 -7.56 9.91 -6.70
C GLU A 75 -6.50 10.84 -6.12
N GLY A 76 -5.25 10.50 -6.29
CA GLY A 76 -4.10 11.19 -5.72
C GLY A 76 -3.74 10.78 -4.27
N LYS A 77 -4.58 10.00 -3.58
CA LYS A 77 -4.30 9.47 -2.23
C LYS A 77 -3.97 7.98 -2.24
N ASN A 78 -4.92 7.15 -2.68
CA ASN A 78 -4.75 5.70 -2.69
C ASN A 78 -4.82 5.08 -4.09
N PHE A 79 -5.12 5.87 -5.11
CA PHE A 79 -4.93 5.48 -6.50
C PHE A 79 -4.63 6.70 -7.40
N ILE A 80 -4.06 6.42 -8.57
CA ILE A 80 -3.85 7.38 -9.67
C ILE A 80 -4.27 6.72 -10.99
N ILE A 81 -4.77 7.51 -11.93
CA ILE A 81 -5.16 7.02 -13.26
C ILE A 81 -4.18 7.54 -14.31
N GLN A 82 -3.68 6.64 -15.14
CA GLN A 82 -2.88 6.93 -16.32
C GLN A 82 -3.75 6.77 -17.56
N TRP A 83 -4.24 7.87 -18.07
CA TRP A 83 -5.12 7.90 -19.23
C TRP A 83 -4.35 7.73 -20.53
N ARG A 84 -4.84 6.86 -21.43
CA ARG A 84 -4.34 6.73 -22.81
C ARG A 84 -5.52 6.62 -23.75
N PHE A 85 -5.58 7.56 -24.69
CA PHE A 85 -6.63 7.65 -25.70
C PHE A 85 -6.05 7.49 -27.09
N ALA A 86 -6.65 6.63 -27.90
CA ALA A 86 -6.26 6.46 -29.30
C ALA A 86 -6.85 7.57 -30.20
N ASP A 87 -7.90 8.25 -29.75
CA ASP A 87 -8.57 9.35 -30.46
C ASP A 87 -8.98 8.95 -31.88
N GLY A 88 -9.61 7.78 -32.01
CA GLY A 88 -10.05 7.18 -33.26
C GLY A 88 -8.93 6.54 -34.10
N LYS A 89 -7.67 6.66 -33.70
CA LYS A 89 -6.52 6.04 -34.38
C LYS A 89 -6.22 4.69 -33.72
N TYR A 90 -7.01 3.69 -34.04
CA TYR A 90 -6.97 2.37 -33.37
C TYR A 90 -5.61 1.66 -33.50
N GLU A 91 -4.86 1.96 -34.56
CA GLU A 91 -3.49 1.47 -34.78
C GLU A 91 -2.51 1.89 -33.66
N ARG A 92 -2.86 2.92 -32.86
CA ARG A 92 -2.06 3.37 -31.71
C ARG A 92 -2.28 2.53 -30.45
N LEU A 93 -3.37 1.78 -30.37
CA LEU A 93 -3.71 1.04 -29.14
C LEU A 93 -2.61 0.10 -28.64
N PRO A 94 -1.89 -0.66 -29.50
CA PRO A 94 -0.79 -1.50 -29.04
C PRO A 94 0.36 -0.69 -28.38
N SER A 95 0.74 0.43 -28.99
CA SER A 95 1.80 1.28 -28.42
C SER A 95 1.37 1.95 -27.12
N LEU A 96 0.11 2.39 -27.02
CA LEU A 96 -0.46 2.98 -25.82
C LEU A 96 -0.55 1.96 -24.67
N ALA A 97 -0.92 0.72 -24.97
CA ALA A 97 -0.90 -0.37 -24.01
C ALA A 97 0.53 -0.63 -23.50
N ALA A 98 1.52 -0.66 -24.39
CA ALA A 98 2.91 -0.82 -24.01
C ALA A 98 3.44 0.34 -23.16
N GLU A 99 2.97 1.58 -23.39
CA GLU A 99 3.31 2.72 -22.54
C GLU A 99 2.77 2.53 -21.11
N LEU A 100 1.53 2.07 -20.95
CA LEU A 100 0.94 1.80 -19.64
C LEU A 100 1.77 0.76 -18.87
N LEU A 101 2.25 -0.28 -19.54
CA LEU A 101 3.11 -1.29 -18.91
C LEU A 101 4.44 -0.69 -18.44
N ARG A 102 5.08 0.19 -19.25
CA ARG A 102 6.31 0.89 -18.84
C ARG A 102 6.11 1.80 -17.63
N LEU A 103 4.89 2.30 -17.42
CA LEU A 103 4.52 3.07 -16.22
C LEU A 103 4.27 2.19 -14.99
N ASN A 104 4.44 0.87 -15.11
CA ASN A 104 4.19 -0.10 -14.04
C ASN A 104 2.80 0.08 -13.42
N VAL A 105 1.76 0.12 -14.27
CA VAL A 105 0.39 0.13 -13.79
C VAL A 105 0.03 -1.22 -13.16
N ASP A 106 -0.73 -1.19 -12.08
CA ASP A 106 -1.16 -2.41 -11.37
C ASP A 106 -2.33 -3.11 -12.10
N VAL A 107 -3.13 -2.34 -12.83
CA VAL A 107 -4.29 -2.85 -13.59
C VAL A 107 -4.52 -1.98 -14.83
N ILE A 108 -4.97 -2.59 -15.92
CA ILE A 108 -5.41 -1.89 -17.12
C ILE A 108 -6.93 -2.04 -17.25
N VAL A 109 -7.62 -0.91 -17.29
CA VAL A 109 -9.05 -0.83 -17.62
C VAL A 109 -9.17 -0.51 -19.11
N ALA A 110 -9.91 -1.34 -19.84
CA ALA A 110 -10.13 -1.17 -21.27
C ALA A 110 -11.63 -1.19 -21.57
N GLY A 111 -12.12 -0.16 -22.25
CA GLY A 111 -13.56 0.07 -22.45
C GLY A 111 -14.12 -0.48 -23.76
N THR A 112 -13.28 -0.92 -24.71
CA THR A 112 -13.70 -1.42 -26.02
C THR A 112 -12.98 -2.72 -26.36
N THR A 113 -13.58 -3.51 -27.28
CA THR A 113 -12.98 -4.78 -27.73
C THR A 113 -11.55 -4.60 -28.24
N LEU A 114 -11.30 -3.55 -29.05
CA LEU A 114 -9.97 -3.28 -29.59
C LEU A 114 -8.97 -2.89 -28.48
N SER A 115 -9.40 -2.10 -27.51
CA SER A 115 -8.56 -1.75 -26.35
C SER A 115 -8.25 -2.98 -25.50
N VAL A 116 -9.23 -3.87 -25.28
CA VAL A 116 -9.04 -5.13 -24.55
C VAL A 116 -8.04 -6.03 -25.27
N GLN A 117 -8.18 -6.19 -26.59
CA GLN A 117 -7.23 -6.98 -27.39
C GLN A 117 -5.81 -6.42 -27.29
N ALA A 118 -5.64 -5.10 -27.43
CA ALA A 118 -4.34 -4.45 -27.33
C ALA A 118 -3.71 -4.62 -25.94
N ALA A 119 -4.50 -4.44 -24.87
CA ALA A 119 -4.05 -4.67 -23.51
C ALA A 119 -3.64 -6.12 -23.27
N HIS A 120 -4.45 -7.08 -23.75
CA HIS A 120 -4.14 -8.50 -23.62
C HIS A 120 -2.87 -8.89 -24.36
N GLN A 121 -2.68 -8.43 -25.60
CA GLN A 121 -1.47 -8.69 -26.38
C GLN A 121 -0.22 -8.11 -25.70
N ALA A 122 -0.32 -6.90 -25.17
CA ALA A 122 0.78 -6.26 -24.47
C ALA A 122 1.17 -7.01 -23.18
N THR A 123 0.19 -7.52 -22.42
CA THR A 123 0.42 -8.26 -21.17
C THR A 123 0.85 -9.70 -21.37
N ALA A 124 0.48 -10.34 -22.49
CA ALA A 124 0.88 -11.71 -22.81
C ALA A 124 2.39 -11.84 -23.17
N THR A 125 3.08 -10.72 -23.34
CA THR A 125 4.50 -10.67 -23.71
C THR A 125 5.43 -10.48 -22.53
N ILE A 126 4.90 -10.48 -21.30
CA ILE A 126 5.67 -10.26 -20.05
C ILE A 126 5.92 -11.58 -19.33
#